data_6299d7fc8b97410bfd18ae687de7425b
#
_entry.id   6299d7fc8b97410bfd18ae687de7425b
#
_cell.length_a   1.000
_cell.length_b   1.000
_cell.length_c   1.000
_cell.angle_alpha   90.00
_cell.angle_beta   90.00
_cell.angle_gamma   90.00
#
_symmetry.space_group_name_H-M   'P 1'
#
loop_
_entity.id
_entity.type
_entity.pdbx_description
1 polymer ?
#
loop_
_entity_poly.entity_id
_entity_poly.type
_entity_poly.pdbx_seq_one_letter_code
_entity_poly.pdbx_strand_id
1 'polypeptide(L)'
;MRGFAQLAAALAAFMVGQTLASPVARSLPGPVQVTPKKGDVVITPQNFLNGTWKGNETAKSDALNTAAISGTLPIEIVNNLAGSASGSINAYIQGQDTTGAIVFVLADGSFYYPPGTSSGVPVQISENLAIPLGAQGTTTTLTIPNYLISGRVYLAVGDLAFYMVSGGLVQPSATNPSDASANVNWGFIELTNSPTAGLFTNISYVDFIGLILGMSVTSSDGTVQTALGLTSSAVQDICTKLASQTASDGYPWASLCQTDTSGAYLRVLSPNDYISTDGSAFSDYWTSYISQVYSTYASSPLTINTQNTPGDVTCTTGGSAILTCEGSDVTFAEPTAGDIFGCNSGPFAVTGNAVDTAIVPRLCAAFNRGTLLLSGGNVQPSLSADSYYTTSPCNYYSKFVHQNEVDGKGYAFSYDDVNPDGENASGELTSTDASLLSITVGGPST
;
A
#
# COMPACT_ATOMS: atom_id res chain seq x y z
N MET A 1 3.03 26.08 -16.35
CA MET A 1 3.94 24.94 -16.56
C MET A 1 5.20 24.94 -15.68
N ARG A 2 5.55 26.01 -14.97
CA ARG A 2 6.69 25.97 -13.98
C ARG A 2 6.25 25.69 -12.52
N GLY A 3 4.98 25.63 -12.21
CA GLY A 3 4.45 25.41 -10.87
C GLY A 3 4.26 23.93 -10.50
N PHE A 4 3.96 23.09 -11.47
CA PHE A 4 3.73 21.65 -11.22
C PHE A 4 5.02 20.86 -10.90
N ALA A 5 6.12 21.20 -11.58
CA ALA A 5 7.41 20.54 -11.31
C ALA A 5 7.95 20.82 -9.89
N GLN A 6 7.63 21.96 -9.30
CA GLN A 6 8.03 22.27 -7.93
C GLN A 6 7.17 21.57 -6.88
N LEU A 7 5.89 21.31 -7.18
CA LEU A 7 5.02 20.54 -6.27
C LEU A 7 5.41 19.06 -6.25
N ALA A 8 5.65 18.47 -7.42
CA ALA A 8 6.11 17.08 -7.52
C ALA A 8 7.45 16.86 -6.79
N ALA A 9 8.37 17.85 -6.85
CA ALA A 9 9.64 17.78 -6.14
C ALA A 9 9.49 17.84 -4.61
N ALA A 10 8.56 18.66 -4.11
CA ALA A 10 8.26 18.69 -2.68
C ALA A 10 7.58 17.40 -2.22
N LEU A 11 6.77 16.78 -3.09
CA LEU A 11 6.08 15.53 -2.84
C LEU A 11 7.06 14.34 -2.72
N ALA A 12 7.97 14.18 -3.68
CA ALA A 12 8.95 13.09 -3.63
C ALA A 12 9.86 13.20 -2.39
N ALA A 13 10.24 14.42 -1.99
CA ALA A 13 11.01 14.63 -0.76
C ALA A 13 10.20 14.30 0.51
N PHE A 14 8.87 14.43 0.45
CA PHE A 14 7.99 14.14 1.59
C PHE A 14 7.67 12.63 1.70
N MET A 15 7.48 11.93 0.57
CA MET A 15 7.33 10.48 0.58
C MET A 15 8.59 9.77 1.11
N VAL A 16 9.78 10.27 0.77
CA VAL A 16 11.03 9.80 1.37
C VAL A 16 11.09 10.08 2.88
N GLY A 17 10.50 11.18 3.35
CA GLY A 17 10.41 11.49 4.78
C GLY A 17 9.39 10.61 5.52
N GLN A 18 8.41 10.05 4.83
CA GLN A 18 7.36 9.21 5.45
C GLN A 18 7.65 7.71 5.35
N THR A 19 8.34 7.23 4.33
CA THR A 19 8.90 5.86 4.34
C THR A 19 9.97 5.69 5.42
N LEU A 20 10.54 6.76 5.95
CA LEU A 20 11.38 6.72 7.16
C LEU A 20 10.59 6.39 8.45
N ALA A 21 9.26 6.40 8.40
CA ALA A 21 8.40 5.84 9.44
C ALA A 21 8.17 4.32 9.30
N SER A 22 8.74 3.66 8.28
CA SER A 22 8.91 2.21 8.34
C SER A 22 9.74 1.90 9.58
N PRO A 23 9.27 1.02 10.48
CA PRO A 23 9.95 0.77 11.72
C PRO A 23 11.39 0.38 11.43
N VAL A 24 12.34 1.15 11.95
CA VAL A 24 13.72 0.66 12.11
C VAL A 24 13.57 -0.66 12.86
N ALA A 25 13.76 -1.77 12.17
CA ALA A 25 13.71 -3.07 12.77
C ALA A 25 14.75 -3.09 13.90
N ARG A 26 14.32 -2.81 15.13
CA ARG A 26 15.04 -3.30 16.27
C ARG A 26 15.08 -4.81 16.05
N SER A 27 16.26 -5.38 15.95
CA SER A 27 16.45 -6.82 15.93
C SER A 27 15.76 -7.39 17.17
N LEU A 28 14.49 -7.73 17.02
CA LEU A 28 13.83 -8.62 17.95
C LEU A 28 14.60 -9.95 17.88
N PRO A 29 14.81 -10.65 18.97
CA PRO A 29 15.38 -12.00 18.93
C PRO A 29 14.61 -12.77 17.87
N GLY A 30 15.35 -13.43 16.96
CA GLY A 30 14.78 -14.08 15.78
C GLY A 30 13.52 -14.88 16.13
N PRO A 31 12.52 -14.89 15.26
CA PRO A 31 11.23 -15.47 15.56
C PRO A 31 11.42 -16.92 15.97
N VAL A 32 11.06 -17.23 17.20
CA VAL A 32 10.75 -18.62 17.57
C VAL A 32 9.51 -18.94 16.76
N GLN A 33 9.61 -19.89 15.83
CA GLN A 33 8.51 -20.32 15.00
C GLN A 33 7.45 -20.98 15.89
N VAL A 34 6.56 -20.17 16.42
CA VAL A 34 5.39 -20.64 17.18
C VAL A 34 4.29 -20.85 16.15
N THR A 35 3.82 -22.08 16.00
CA THR A 35 2.62 -22.34 15.19
C THR A 35 1.43 -21.63 15.84
N PRO A 36 0.82 -20.61 15.19
CA PRO A 36 -0.28 -19.87 15.79
C PRO A 36 -1.44 -20.79 16.12
N LYS A 37 -2.02 -20.63 17.32
CA LYS A 37 -3.28 -21.28 17.69
C LYS A 37 -4.43 -20.34 17.34
N LYS A 38 -5.62 -20.90 17.12
CA LYS A 38 -6.83 -20.10 16.85
C LYS A 38 -7.04 -19.05 17.94
N GLY A 39 -7.05 -17.78 17.53
CA GLY A 39 -7.15 -16.61 18.40
C GLY A 39 -5.81 -15.96 18.77
N ASP A 40 -4.68 -16.51 18.33
CA ASP A 40 -3.38 -15.85 18.52
C ASP A 40 -3.27 -14.65 17.58
N VAL A 41 -2.83 -13.51 18.13
CA VAL A 41 -2.53 -12.31 17.36
C VAL A 41 -1.05 -12.34 16.98
N VAL A 42 -0.78 -12.44 15.69
CA VAL A 42 0.59 -12.42 15.14
C VAL A 42 0.91 -11.02 14.66
N ILE A 43 2.03 -10.47 15.10
CA ILE A 43 2.51 -9.14 14.71
C ILE A 43 3.49 -9.32 13.57
N THR A 44 3.22 -8.66 12.46
CA THR A 44 4.09 -8.60 11.27
C THR A 44 4.32 -7.14 10.89
N PRO A 45 5.33 -6.83 10.05
CA PRO A 45 5.50 -5.47 9.53
C PRO A 45 4.25 -4.92 8.82
N GLN A 46 3.47 -5.78 8.17
CA GLN A 46 2.29 -5.42 7.39
C GLN A 46 1.09 -5.01 8.26
N ASN A 47 0.97 -5.57 9.47
CA ASN A 47 -0.15 -5.30 10.36
C ASN A 47 0.23 -4.52 11.63
N PHE A 48 1.40 -3.86 11.64
CA PHE A 48 1.86 -3.11 12.79
C PHE A 48 2.09 -1.63 12.46
N LEU A 49 1.34 -0.76 13.12
CA LEU A 49 1.55 0.68 13.07
C LEU A 49 2.30 1.13 14.32
N ASN A 50 3.55 1.55 14.16
CA ASN A 50 4.30 2.23 15.21
C ASN A 50 3.60 3.51 15.65
N GLY A 51 3.62 3.83 16.93
CA GLY A 51 3.06 5.09 17.40
C GLY A 51 3.10 5.23 18.92
N THR A 52 2.69 6.39 19.37
CA THR A 52 2.57 6.71 20.78
C THR A 52 1.11 6.66 21.23
N TRP A 53 0.90 6.53 22.53
CA TRP A 53 -0.42 6.50 23.14
C TRP A 53 -0.63 7.75 23.98
N LYS A 54 -1.75 8.46 23.81
CA LYS A 54 -2.12 9.66 24.62
C LYS A 54 -2.98 9.35 25.84
N GLY A 55 -3.51 8.16 25.94
CA GLY A 55 -4.45 7.81 26.98
C GLY A 55 -5.89 7.80 26.46
N ASN A 56 -6.86 7.47 27.33
CA ASN A 56 -8.26 7.31 26.97
C ASN A 56 -8.96 8.68 26.82
N GLU A 57 -8.67 9.41 25.75
CA GLU A 57 -9.23 10.73 25.49
C GLU A 57 -10.09 10.70 24.21
N THR A 58 -11.20 11.44 24.22
CA THR A 58 -11.96 11.79 23.01
C THR A 58 -11.80 13.30 22.79
N ALA A 59 -11.32 13.67 21.60
CA ALA A 59 -11.16 15.07 21.21
C ALA A 59 -12.10 15.41 20.05
N LYS A 60 -12.94 16.41 20.22
CA LYS A 60 -13.64 17.08 19.11
C LYS A 60 -12.73 18.14 18.54
N SER A 61 -12.81 18.40 17.23
CA SER A 61 -11.96 19.38 16.56
C SER A 61 -12.03 20.72 17.25
N ASP A 62 -10.92 21.19 17.79
CA ASP A 62 -10.73 22.62 17.99
C ASP A 62 -10.46 23.23 16.60
N ALA A 63 -11.40 24.04 16.12
CA ALA A 63 -11.25 24.78 14.86
C ALA A 63 -10.07 25.75 14.97
N LEU A 64 -8.88 25.26 14.72
CA LEU A 64 -7.69 26.11 14.53
C LEU A 64 -7.73 26.69 13.13
N ASN A 65 -8.35 27.86 13.03
CA ASN A 65 -8.27 28.72 11.87
C ASN A 65 -6.86 29.28 11.72
N THR A 66 -6.01 28.60 10.99
CA THR A 66 -4.84 29.24 10.37
C THR A 66 -4.72 28.75 8.93
N ALA A 67 -4.99 29.67 8.04
CA ALA A 67 -5.11 29.45 6.61
C ALA A 67 -3.87 28.83 5.97
N ALA A 68 -4.03 27.65 5.43
CA ALA A 68 -3.41 27.16 4.21
C ALA A 68 -3.96 25.78 3.79
N ILE A 69 -4.03 24.78 4.70
CA ILE A 69 -4.56 23.46 4.41
C ILE A 69 -5.53 23.13 5.56
N SER A 70 -6.75 22.68 5.23
CA SER A 70 -7.72 22.29 6.26
C SER A 70 -7.30 20.99 6.92
N GLY A 71 -7.28 20.97 8.25
CA GLY A 71 -7.12 19.73 9.01
C GLY A 71 -8.35 18.82 8.88
N THR A 72 -9.53 19.41 8.72
CA THR A 72 -10.79 18.66 8.58
C THR A 72 -10.95 18.12 7.16
N LEU A 73 -11.35 16.86 7.04
CA LEU A 73 -11.63 16.23 5.75
C LEU A 73 -13.02 15.57 5.79
N PRO A 74 -14.01 16.13 5.06
CA PRO A 74 -15.29 15.46 4.84
C PRO A 74 -15.08 14.15 4.06
N ILE A 75 -15.77 13.09 4.49
CA ILE A 75 -15.78 11.79 3.83
C ILE A 75 -17.23 11.39 3.57
N GLU A 76 -17.48 10.84 2.38
CA GLU A 76 -18.68 10.08 2.09
C GLU A 76 -18.32 8.66 1.65
N ILE A 77 -19.10 7.69 2.13
CA ILE A 77 -18.94 6.29 1.78
C ILE A 77 -20.22 5.81 1.12
N VAL A 78 -20.14 5.52 -0.16
CA VAL A 78 -21.25 5.04 -0.99
C VAL A 78 -21.24 3.52 -0.98
N ASN A 79 -22.32 2.91 -0.51
CA ASN A 79 -22.44 1.46 -0.48
C ASN A 79 -23.11 0.96 -1.77
N ASN A 80 -22.29 0.46 -2.71
CA ASN A 80 -22.74 -0.20 -3.94
C ASN A 80 -22.69 -1.73 -3.85
N LEU A 81 -22.28 -2.30 -2.72
CA LEU A 81 -22.16 -3.75 -2.59
C LEU A 81 -23.52 -4.42 -2.71
N ALA A 82 -23.68 -5.23 -3.76
CA ALA A 82 -24.95 -5.88 -4.08
C ALA A 82 -25.47 -6.75 -2.92
N GLY A 83 -26.75 -6.57 -2.59
CA GLY A 83 -27.44 -7.35 -1.56
C GLY A 83 -27.05 -7.02 -0.11
N SER A 84 -26.22 -6.00 0.13
CA SER A 84 -25.83 -5.63 1.49
C SER A 84 -26.98 -4.95 2.25
N ALA A 85 -27.21 -5.40 3.48
CA ALA A 85 -28.16 -4.80 4.40
C ALA A 85 -27.51 -3.65 5.20
N SER A 86 -28.34 -2.78 5.78
CA SER A 86 -27.85 -1.74 6.69
C SER A 86 -27.09 -2.35 7.87
N GLY A 87 -25.90 -1.82 8.17
CA GLY A 87 -25.04 -2.30 9.26
C GLY A 87 -24.31 -3.61 8.97
N SER A 88 -24.43 -4.18 7.77
CA SER A 88 -23.65 -5.37 7.38
C SER A 88 -22.24 -5.04 6.96
N ILE A 89 -21.96 -3.77 6.63
CA ILE A 89 -20.64 -3.25 6.29
C ILE A 89 -20.27 -2.20 7.33
N ASN A 90 -19.06 -2.29 7.84
CA ASN A 90 -18.49 -1.33 8.77
C ASN A 90 -17.26 -0.65 8.16
N ALA A 91 -17.13 0.65 8.40
CA ALA A 91 -15.90 1.37 8.19
C ALA A 91 -15.13 1.53 9.50
N TYR A 92 -13.81 1.56 9.42
CA TYR A 92 -12.92 1.84 10.55
C TYR A 92 -11.84 2.80 10.04
N ILE A 93 -11.68 3.93 10.70
CA ILE A 93 -10.70 4.94 10.31
C ILE A 93 -9.69 5.07 11.43
N GLN A 94 -8.44 4.81 11.12
CA GLN A 94 -7.34 4.90 12.08
C GLN A 94 -6.12 5.57 11.45
N GLY A 95 -5.21 6.04 12.27
CA GLY A 95 -3.94 6.63 11.86
C GLY A 95 -3.22 7.23 13.04
N GLN A 96 -2.44 8.25 12.74
CA GLN A 96 -1.73 9.03 13.74
C GLN A 96 -2.11 10.50 13.63
N ASP A 97 -2.17 11.20 14.75
CA ASP A 97 -2.22 12.66 14.71
C ASP A 97 -0.84 13.25 14.39
N THR A 98 -0.74 14.56 14.26
CA THR A 98 0.51 15.27 13.92
C THR A 98 1.62 15.12 14.98
N THR A 99 1.34 14.53 16.13
CA THR A 99 2.33 14.23 17.18
C THR A 99 2.80 12.77 17.16
N GLY A 100 2.29 11.95 16.23
CA GLY A 100 2.55 10.51 16.12
C GLY A 100 1.75 9.67 17.11
N ALA A 101 0.71 10.24 17.74
CA ALA A 101 -0.18 9.47 18.61
C ALA A 101 -1.22 8.71 17.78
N ILE A 102 -1.41 7.43 18.10
CA ILE A 102 -2.39 6.57 17.46
C ILE A 102 -3.80 7.04 17.80
N VAL A 103 -4.64 7.15 16.77
CA VAL A 103 -5.99 7.70 16.86
C VAL A 103 -6.95 6.93 15.95
N PHE A 104 -8.21 6.86 16.38
CA PHE A 104 -9.33 6.41 15.55
C PHE A 104 -10.36 7.53 15.39
N VAL A 105 -11.10 7.50 14.28
CA VAL A 105 -12.29 8.34 14.10
C VAL A 105 -13.51 7.50 14.47
N LEU A 106 -14.32 7.99 15.40
CA LEU A 106 -15.56 7.33 15.79
C LEU A 106 -16.72 7.73 14.87
N ALA A 107 -17.84 7.02 14.98
CA ALA A 107 -19.04 7.26 14.18
C ALA A 107 -19.63 8.67 14.36
N ASP A 108 -19.35 9.35 15.46
CA ASP A 108 -19.76 10.75 15.72
C ASP A 108 -18.78 11.79 15.14
N GLY A 109 -17.74 11.33 14.44
CA GLY A 109 -16.68 12.17 13.86
C GLY A 109 -15.63 12.66 14.85
N SER A 110 -15.62 12.18 16.08
CA SER A 110 -14.60 12.54 17.07
C SER A 110 -13.35 11.67 16.92
N PHE A 111 -12.18 12.21 17.32
CA PHE A 111 -11.00 11.41 17.54
C PHE A 111 -11.07 10.67 18.87
N TYR A 112 -10.78 9.37 18.83
CA TYR A 112 -10.60 8.52 19.99
C TYR A 112 -9.14 8.09 20.09
N TYR A 113 -8.52 8.35 21.23
CA TYR A 113 -7.17 7.95 21.58
C TYR A 113 -7.21 6.74 22.50
N PRO A 114 -6.86 5.53 22.03
CA PRO A 114 -6.83 4.36 22.90
C PRO A 114 -5.91 4.56 24.12
N PRO A 115 -6.21 3.90 25.25
CA PRO A 115 -5.46 4.12 26.52
C PRO A 115 -3.99 3.72 26.44
N GLY A 116 -3.62 2.97 25.42
CA GLY A 116 -2.29 2.41 25.27
C GLY A 116 -1.98 1.28 26.25
N THR A 117 -0.84 0.65 26.06
CA THR A 117 -0.36 -0.41 26.95
C THR A 117 1.16 -0.49 26.94
N SER A 118 1.75 -0.90 28.06
CA SER A 118 3.15 -1.31 28.14
C SER A 118 3.34 -2.81 27.92
N SER A 119 2.25 -3.55 27.70
CA SER A 119 2.29 -4.98 27.47
C SER A 119 2.98 -5.30 26.15
N GLY A 120 3.87 -6.28 26.14
CA GLY A 120 4.38 -6.91 24.92
C GLY A 120 3.39 -7.91 24.29
N VAL A 121 2.27 -8.17 24.96
CA VAL A 121 1.19 -9.02 24.46
C VAL A 121 0.06 -8.15 23.95
N PRO A 122 -0.48 -8.38 22.73
CA PRO A 122 -1.58 -7.62 22.19
C PRO A 122 -2.81 -7.62 23.10
N VAL A 123 -3.40 -6.44 23.31
CA VAL A 123 -4.63 -6.23 24.10
C VAL A 123 -5.67 -5.63 23.16
N GLN A 124 -6.78 -6.32 22.99
CA GLN A 124 -7.85 -5.85 22.11
C GLN A 124 -8.43 -4.52 22.59
N ILE A 125 -8.65 -3.60 21.65
CA ILE A 125 -9.35 -2.35 21.93
C ILE A 125 -10.82 -2.68 22.16
N SER A 126 -11.35 -2.27 23.31
CA SER A 126 -12.74 -2.58 23.73
C SER A 126 -13.74 -1.52 23.29
N GLU A 127 -13.26 -0.33 22.84
CA GLU A 127 -14.15 0.72 22.31
C GLU A 127 -14.80 0.26 21.01
N ASN A 128 -16.02 0.71 20.77
CA ASN A 128 -16.70 0.46 19.50
C ASN A 128 -16.14 1.39 18.42
N LEU A 129 -15.23 0.87 17.62
CA LEU A 129 -14.57 1.59 16.53
C LEU A 129 -15.36 1.54 15.22
N ALA A 130 -16.42 0.72 15.15
CA ALA A 130 -17.18 0.50 13.92
C ALA A 130 -18.04 1.72 13.57
N ILE A 131 -18.00 2.10 12.30
CA ILE A 131 -18.88 3.08 11.67
C ILE A 131 -19.79 2.31 10.72
N PRO A 132 -21.02 1.96 11.12
CA PRO A 132 -21.91 1.13 10.32
C PRO A 132 -22.41 1.89 9.10
N LEU A 133 -22.34 1.26 7.92
CA LEU A 133 -22.89 1.82 6.70
C LEU A 133 -24.37 1.48 6.54
N GLY A 134 -25.09 2.33 5.82
CA GLY A 134 -26.46 2.05 5.39
C GLY A 134 -26.55 0.89 4.38
N ALA A 135 -27.76 0.52 3.98
CA ALA A 135 -27.99 -0.52 2.97
C ALA A 135 -27.43 -0.13 1.60
N GLN A 136 -27.37 -1.11 0.68
CA GLN A 136 -27.00 -0.84 -0.71
C GLN A 136 -27.73 0.37 -1.29
N GLY A 137 -27.01 1.22 -2.02
CA GLY A 137 -27.51 2.45 -2.64
C GLY A 137 -27.57 3.66 -1.69
N THR A 138 -27.11 3.55 -0.45
CA THR A 138 -27.05 4.67 0.47
C THR A 138 -25.64 5.23 0.62
N THR A 139 -25.57 6.50 1.08
CA THR A 139 -24.32 7.18 1.40
C THR A 139 -24.25 7.44 2.90
N THR A 140 -23.14 7.08 3.51
CA THR A 140 -22.82 7.42 4.90
C THR A 140 -21.80 8.55 4.89
N THR A 141 -22.06 9.64 5.62
CA THR A 141 -21.19 10.82 5.67
C THR A 141 -20.60 11.00 7.05
N LEU A 142 -19.34 11.38 7.12
CA LEU A 142 -18.65 11.76 8.35
C LEU A 142 -17.55 12.77 8.03
N THR A 143 -16.87 13.25 9.07
CA THR A 143 -15.73 14.16 8.89
C THR A 143 -14.57 13.66 9.74
N ILE A 144 -13.40 13.50 9.14
CA ILE A 144 -12.14 13.39 9.91
C ILE A 144 -11.89 14.78 10.52
N PRO A 145 -11.82 14.89 11.85
CA PRO A 145 -11.94 16.20 12.53
C PRO A 145 -10.66 17.02 12.48
N ASN A 146 -9.50 16.40 12.15
CA ASN A 146 -8.20 17.05 12.06
C ASN A 146 -7.26 16.26 11.15
N TYR A 147 -6.02 16.73 10.96
CA TYR A 147 -4.99 16.01 10.21
C TYR A 147 -4.85 14.57 10.67
N LEU A 148 -4.66 13.68 9.71
CA LEU A 148 -4.47 12.26 9.94
C LEU A 148 -3.29 11.77 9.09
N ILE A 149 -2.26 11.24 9.74
CA ILE A 149 -1.01 10.78 9.12
C ILE A 149 -0.99 9.25 9.14
N SER A 150 -0.45 8.63 8.09
CA SER A 150 -0.37 7.16 7.96
C SER A 150 -1.72 6.49 8.25
N GLY A 151 -2.78 7.12 7.74
CA GLY A 151 -4.16 6.71 7.99
C GLY A 151 -4.58 5.57 7.07
N ARG A 152 -5.50 4.73 7.56
CA ARG A 152 -6.23 3.75 6.77
C ARG A 152 -7.72 3.86 7.05
N VAL A 153 -8.51 3.83 5.98
CA VAL A 153 -9.97 3.65 6.05
C VAL A 153 -10.26 2.22 5.61
N TYR A 154 -10.54 1.37 6.57
CA TYR A 154 -10.94 -0.02 6.33
C TYR A 154 -12.42 -0.09 6.07
N LEU A 155 -12.82 -0.89 5.11
CA LEU A 155 -14.20 -1.26 4.82
C LEU A 155 -14.31 -2.79 4.94
N ALA A 156 -15.27 -3.28 5.69
CA ALA A 156 -15.38 -4.71 6.00
C ALA A 156 -16.83 -5.18 6.02
N VAL A 157 -17.08 -6.35 5.44
CA VAL A 157 -18.36 -7.06 5.58
C VAL A 157 -18.32 -7.83 6.90
N GLY A 158 -18.74 -7.18 7.98
CA GLY A 158 -18.63 -7.67 9.36
C GLY A 158 -17.66 -6.84 10.19
N ASP A 159 -17.09 -7.45 11.22
CA ASP A 159 -16.28 -6.76 12.22
C ASP A 159 -14.78 -7.03 12.04
N LEU A 160 -13.98 -5.99 12.25
CA LEU A 160 -12.53 -6.05 12.36
C LEU A 160 -12.09 -5.85 13.81
N ALA A 161 -11.00 -6.51 14.18
CA ALA A 161 -10.39 -6.39 15.50
C ALA A 161 -9.04 -5.66 15.43
N PHE A 162 -8.83 -4.76 16.39
CA PHE A 162 -7.61 -3.99 16.54
C PHE A 162 -7.05 -4.19 17.95
N TYR A 163 -5.71 -4.22 18.09
CA TYR A 163 -5.07 -4.53 19.35
C TYR A 163 -3.99 -3.50 19.68
N MET A 164 -3.91 -3.12 20.94
CA MET A 164 -2.80 -2.34 21.47
C MET A 164 -1.65 -3.28 21.87
N VAL A 165 -0.43 -2.82 21.65
CA VAL A 165 0.79 -3.46 22.15
C VAL A 165 1.79 -2.37 22.52
N SER A 166 2.80 -2.69 23.31
CA SER A 166 3.87 -1.75 23.59
C SER A 166 4.52 -1.26 22.30
N GLY A 167 4.48 0.05 22.06
CA GLY A 167 5.07 0.69 20.89
C GLY A 167 4.16 0.84 19.67
N GLY A 168 2.88 0.35 19.68
CA GLY A 168 2.03 0.57 18.53
C GLY A 168 0.73 -0.21 18.52
N LEU A 169 0.05 -0.10 17.37
CA LEU A 169 -1.24 -0.73 17.05
C LEU A 169 -1.02 -1.97 16.19
N VAL A 170 -1.65 -3.08 16.56
CA VAL A 170 -1.77 -4.25 15.70
C VAL A 170 -3.11 -4.17 14.96
N GLN A 171 -3.02 -4.11 13.66
CA GLN A 171 -4.11 -4.00 12.70
C GLN A 171 -4.57 -5.40 12.27
N PRO A 172 -5.74 -5.54 11.60
CA PRO A 172 -6.19 -6.80 11.01
C PRO A 172 -5.13 -7.41 10.07
N SER A 173 -4.98 -8.72 10.12
CA SER A 173 -4.04 -9.46 9.28
C SER A 173 -4.76 -10.20 8.16
N ALA A 174 -4.31 -10.02 6.93
CA ALA A 174 -4.79 -10.77 5.77
C ALA A 174 -4.15 -12.17 5.66
N THR A 175 -2.97 -12.36 6.27
CA THR A 175 -2.14 -13.55 6.13
C THR A 175 -2.24 -14.54 7.30
N ASN A 176 -2.64 -14.07 8.48
CA ASN A 176 -2.77 -14.92 9.66
C ASN A 176 -4.14 -15.63 9.68
N PRO A 177 -4.22 -16.95 9.45
CA PRO A 177 -5.50 -17.68 9.46
C PRO A 177 -6.15 -17.77 10.85
N SER A 178 -5.40 -17.42 11.91
CA SER A 178 -5.90 -17.38 13.28
C SER A 178 -6.43 -15.99 13.69
N ASP A 179 -6.22 -14.95 12.84
CA ASP A 179 -6.71 -13.61 13.11
C ASP A 179 -8.24 -13.59 13.19
N ALA A 180 -8.78 -12.75 14.09
CA ALA A 180 -10.23 -12.61 14.23
C ALA A 180 -10.90 -12.15 12.92
N SER A 181 -10.16 -11.41 12.08
CA SER A 181 -10.61 -10.88 10.78
C SER A 181 -10.30 -11.82 9.60
N ALA A 182 -9.74 -13.03 9.84
CA ALA A 182 -9.26 -13.93 8.79
C ALA A 182 -10.33 -14.30 7.76
N ASN A 183 -11.58 -14.48 8.20
CA ASN A 183 -12.73 -14.84 7.35
C ASN A 183 -13.63 -13.65 6.99
N VAL A 184 -13.20 -12.44 7.30
CA VAL A 184 -13.93 -11.21 6.95
C VAL A 184 -13.48 -10.75 5.57
N ASN A 185 -14.43 -10.39 4.70
CA ASN A 185 -14.11 -9.72 3.44
C ASN A 185 -13.92 -8.23 3.72
N TRP A 186 -12.69 -7.75 3.55
CA TRP A 186 -12.33 -6.36 3.81
C TRP A 186 -11.28 -5.85 2.82
N GLY A 187 -11.18 -4.55 2.73
CA GLY A 187 -10.17 -3.83 1.98
C GLY A 187 -9.95 -2.47 2.63
N PHE A 188 -8.99 -1.71 2.17
CA PHE A 188 -8.71 -0.40 2.72
C PHE A 188 -8.16 0.57 1.68
N ILE A 189 -8.35 1.84 1.96
CA ILE A 189 -7.60 2.93 1.34
C ILE A 189 -6.60 3.47 2.34
N GLU A 190 -5.46 3.90 1.84
CA GLU A 190 -4.47 4.62 2.62
C GLU A 190 -4.64 6.11 2.40
N LEU A 191 -4.43 6.89 3.45
CA LEU A 191 -4.46 8.34 3.34
C LEU A 191 -3.49 9.01 4.31
N THR A 192 -2.94 10.13 3.88
CA THR A 192 -2.31 11.10 4.74
C THR A 192 -2.88 12.47 4.40
N ASN A 193 -3.54 13.10 5.38
CA ASN A 193 -3.90 14.50 5.32
C ASN A 193 -2.99 15.28 6.27
N SER A 194 -2.06 16.05 5.73
CA SER A 194 -1.01 16.72 6.51
C SER A 194 -1.07 18.25 6.38
N PRO A 195 -0.58 18.99 7.38
CA PRO A 195 -0.60 20.46 7.34
C PRO A 195 0.34 21.06 6.28
N THR A 196 1.27 20.28 5.75
CA THR A 196 2.31 20.77 4.84
C THR A 196 2.11 20.36 3.40
N ALA A 197 1.48 19.20 3.16
CA ALA A 197 1.33 18.63 1.82
C ALA A 197 -0.12 18.39 1.39
N GLY A 198 -1.09 18.51 2.32
CA GLY A 198 -2.49 18.23 2.05
C GLY A 198 -2.80 16.74 2.06
N LEU A 199 -3.76 16.35 1.25
CA LEU A 199 -4.25 14.98 1.13
C LEU A 199 -3.46 14.20 0.08
N PHE A 200 -3.03 13.01 0.48
CA PHE A 200 -2.59 11.90 -0.35
C PHE A 200 -3.47 10.71 -0.04
N THR A 201 -3.95 10.01 -1.05
CA THR A 201 -4.76 8.81 -0.84
C THR A 201 -4.65 7.86 -2.03
N ASN A 202 -4.68 6.56 -1.75
CA ASN A 202 -4.71 5.49 -2.74
C ASN A 202 -5.53 4.29 -2.24
N ILE A 203 -6.08 3.51 -3.17
CA ILE A 203 -6.60 2.18 -2.86
C ILE A 203 -5.41 1.25 -2.84
N SER A 204 -5.12 0.64 -1.67
CA SER A 204 -3.94 -0.22 -1.55
C SER A 204 -4.26 -1.66 -1.92
N TYR A 205 -3.51 -2.17 -2.90
CA TYR A 205 -3.46 -3.59 -3.27
C TYR A 205 -2.07 -4.18 -3.01
N VAL A 206 -1.21 -3.43 -2.30
CA VAL A 206 0.19 -3.83 -2.03
C VAL A 206 0.25 -5.12 -1.23
N ASP A 207 -0.63 -5.26 -0.23
CA ASP A 207 -0.68 -6.43 0.64
C ASP A 207 -1.63 -7.51 0.06
N PHE A 208 -2.83 -7.11 -0.34
CA PHE A 208 -3.84 -8.03 -0.89
C PHE A 208 -4.99 -7.28 -1.58
N ILE A 209 -5.80 -8.02 -2.32
CA ILE A 209 -7.11 -7.60 -2.81
C ILE A 209 -8.19 -8.38 -2.05
N GLY A 210 -9.14 -7.67 -1.47
CA GLY A 210 -10.32 -8.24 -0.82
C GLY A 210 -11.59 -7.55 -1.29
N LEU A 211 -12.26 -6.82 -0.40
CA LEU A 211 -13.45 -6.04 -0.73
C LEU A 211 -13.11 -4.95 -1.75
N ILE A 212 -13.83 -4.94 -2.87
CA ILE A 212 -13.57 -4.00 -3.96
C ILE A 212 -13.98 -2.59 -3.54
N LEU A 213 -13.09 -1.65 -3.75
CA LEU A 213 -13.25 -0.23 -3.41
C LEU A 213 -12.99 0.63 -4.64
N GLY A 214 -13.59 1.82 -4.64
CA GLY A 214 -13.29 2.93 -5.54
C GLY A 214 -13.19 4.21 -4.73
N MET A 215 -12.55 5.25 -5.27
CA MET A 215 -12.47 6.55 -4.59
C MET A 215 -12.40 7.72 -5.56
N SER A 216 -12.78 8.89 -5.06
CA SER A 216 -12.52 10.17 -5.70
C SER A 216 -12.20 11.25 -4.68
N VAL A 217 -11.42 12.24 -5.10
CA VAL A 217 -11.10 13.45 -4.31
C VAL A 217 -11.62 14.64 -5.06
N THR A 218 -12.41 15.48 -4.38
CA THR A 218 -12.86 16.76 -4.88
C THR A 218 -12.08 17.88 -4.19
N SER A 219 -11.43 18.74 -4.96
CA SER A 219 -10.76 19.94 -4.46
C SER A 219 -11.74 21.10 -4.27
N SER A 220 -11.34 22.15 -3.57
CA SER A 220 -12.20 23.30 -3.26
C SER A 220 -12.61 24.09 -4.52
N ASP A 221 -11.85 24.00 -5.59
CA ASP A 221 -12.18 24.60 -6.90
C ASP A 221 -13.19 23.76 -7.71
N GLY A 222 -13.63 22.60 -7.20
CA GLY A 222 -14.51 21.67 -7.87
C GLY A 222 -13.81 20.65 -8.79
N THR A 223 -12.49 20.68 -8.89
CA THR A 223 -11.73 19.66 -9.62
C THR A 223 -11.90 18.29 -8.94
N VAL A 224 -12.23 17.26 -9.74
CA VAL A 224 -12.40 15.90 -9.26
C VAL A 224 -11.33 14.99 -9.86
N GLN A 225 -10.64 14.27 -9.00
CA GLN A 225 -9.72 13.18 -9.38
C GLN A 225 -10.37 11.84 -8.98
N THR A 226 -10.15 10.80 -9.78
CA THR A 226 -10.76 9.47 -9.55
C THR A 226 -9.72 8.36 -9.59
N ALA A 227 -9.94 7.33 -8.78
CA ALA A 227 -9.41 5.99 -8.92
C ALA A 227 -10.59 5.04 -8.71
N LEU A 228 -11.15 4.53 -9.81
CA LEU A 228 -12.42 3.77 -9.78
C LEU A 228 -12.24 2.38 -9.20
N GLY A 229 -10.99 1.93 -9.01
CA GLY A 229 -10.66 0.64 -8.46
C GLY A 229 -10.85 -0.50 -9.43
N LEU A 230 -11.12 -1.68 -8.91
CA LEU A 230 -11.24 -2.91 -9.69
C LEU A 230 -12.71 -3.18 -10.08
N THR A 231 -12.87 -4.01 -11.11
CA THR A 231 -14.18 -4.56 -11.47
C THR A 231 -14.75 -5.41 -10.33
N SER A 232 -16.06 -5.52 -10.23
CA SER A 232 -16.71 -6.31 -9.17
C SER A 232 -16.37 -7.80 -9.20
N SER A 233 -15.93 -8.34 -10.35
CA SER A 233 -15.49 -9.73 -10.53
C SER A 233 -13.99 -9.93 -10.31
N ALA A 234 -13.22 -8.87 -10.00
CA ALA A 234 -11.75 -8.88 -10.03
C ALA A 234 -11.11 -10.02 -9.23
N VAL A 235 -11.58 -10.31 -8.01
CA VAL A 235 -11.02 -11.39 -7.19
C VAL A 235 -11.13 -12.75 -7.91
N GLN A 236 -12.30 -13.03 -8.49
CA GLN A 236 -12.53 -14.28 -9.24
C GLN A 236 -11.68 -14.34 -10.51
N ASP A 237 -11.61 -13.24 -11.26
CA ASP A 237 -10.91 -13.17 -12.55
C ASP A 237 -9.39 -13.27 -12.34
N ILE A 238 -8.86 -12.57 -11.35
CA ILE A 238 -7.44 -12.63 -10.97
C ILE A 238 -7.08 -14.05 -10.53
N CYS A 239 -7.88 -14.69 -9.68
CA CYS A 239 -7.62 -16.05 -9.24
C CYS A 239 -7.64 -17.05 -10.41
N THR A 240 -8.52 -16.89 -11.36
CA THR A 240 -8.57 -17.72 -12.58
C THR A 240 -7.30 -17.54 -13.42
N LYS A 241 -6.83 -16.30 -13.59
CA LYS A 241 -5.60 -16.00 -14.32
C LYS A 241 -4.35 -16.50 -13.59
N LEU A 242 -4.29 -16.36 -12.26
CA LEU A 242 -3.18 -16.86 -11.43
C LEU A 242 -3.11 -18.40 -11.46
N ALA A 243 -4.25 -19.10 -11.44
CA ALA A 243 -4.29 -20.55 -11.62
C ALA A 243 -3.75 -20.98 -12.99
N SER A 244 -4.10 -20.24 -14.04
CA SER A 244 -3.58 -20.47 -15.40
C SER A 244 -2.08 -20.20 -15.47
N GLN A 245 -1.59 -19.18 -14.75
CA GLN A 245 -0.17 -18.87 -14.70
C GLN A 245 0.62 -19.97 -13.97
N THR A 246 0.10 -20.49 -12.85
CA THR A 246 0.69 -21.66 -12.18
C THR A 246 0.79 -22.87 -13.12
N ALA A 247 -0.24 -23.14 -13.90
CA ALA A 247 -0.21 -24.23 -14.88
C ALA A 247 0.81 -24.02 -16.01
N SER A 248 1.16 -22.77 -16.29
CA SER A 248 2.11 -22.37 -17.35
C SER A 248 3.56 -22.48 -16.90
N ASP A 249 3.89 -22.00 -15.69
CA ASP A 249 5.29 -21.84 -15.23
C ASP A 249 5.65 -22.67 -13.99
N GLY A 250 4.64 -23.26 -13.33
CA GLY A 250 4.84 -24.12 -12.15
C GLY A 250 5.02 -23.37 -10.83
N TYR A 251 5.05 -22.04 -10.82
CA TYR A 251 5.18 -21.25 -9.59
C TYR A 251 3.84 -21.14 -8.85
N PRO A 252 3.82 -20.88 -7.52
CA PRO A 252 2.63 -21.00 -6.69
C PRO A 252 1.68 -19.78 -6.79
N TRP A 253 1.44 -19.24 -7.98
CA TRP A 253 0.55 -18.11 -8.19
C TRP A 253 -0.89 -18.38 -7.76
N ALA A 254 -1.39 -19.60 -7.98
CA ALA A 254 -2.73 -20.00 -7.54
C ALA A 254 -2.89 -19.97 -6.01
N SER A 255 -1.80 -20.18 -5.27
CA SER A 255 -1.80 -20.19 -3.80
C SER A 255 -1.99 -18.80 -3.18
N LEU A 256 -1.84 -17.73 -3.97
CA LEU A 256 -2.17 -16.36 -3.54
C LEU A 256 -3.67 -16.20 -3.26
N CYS A 257 -4.51 -17.03 -3.87
CA CYS A 257 -5.96 -16.98 -3.74
C CYS A 257 -6.43 -17.69 -2.47
N GLN A 258 -6.99 -16.92 -1.55
CA GLN A 258 -7.52 -17.42 -0.30
C GLN A 258 -9.05 -17.58 -0.41
N THR A 259 -9.59 -18.66 0.15
CA THR A 259 -11.03 -18.93 0.17
C THR A 259 -11.58 -18.79 1.59
N ASP A 260 -12.86 -18.46 1.67
CA ASP A 260 -13.62 -18.53 2.90
C ASP A 260 -13.97 -20.00 3.28
N THR A 261 -14.68 -20.17 4.36
CA THR A 261 -15.12 -21.51 4.84
C THR A 261 -16.11 -22.21 3.92
N SER A 262 -16.72 -21.48 2.95
CA SER A 262 -17.60 -22.07 1.94
C SER A 262 -16.85 -22.51 0.67
N GLY A 263 -15.58 -22.14 0.56
CA GLY A 263 -14.75 -22.38 -0.62
C GLY A 263 -14.86 -21.28 -1.69
N ALA A 264 -15.58 -20.18 -1.42
CA ALA A 264 -15.60 -19.02 -2.29
C ALA A 264 -14.33 -18.18 -2.12
N TYR A 265 -13.82 -17.58 -3.19
CA TYR A 265 -12.66 -16.70 -3.09
C TYR A 265 -12.97 -15.49 -2.21
N LEU A 266 -12.15 -15.30 -1.18
CA LEU A 266 -12.26 -14.23 -0.21
C LEU A 266 -11.31 -13.08 -0.52
N ARG A 267 -10.06 -13.41 -0.89
CA ARG A 267 -9.01 -12.44 -1.20
C ARG A 267 -7.90 -13.03 -2.05
N VAL A 268 -7.08 -12.15 -2.61
CA VAL A 268 -5.83 -12.52 -3.29
C VAL A 268 -4.69 -11.86 -2.55
N LEU A 269 -3.79 -12.61 -1.95
CA LEU A 269 -2.58 -12.09 -1.31
C LEU A 269 -1.58 -11.62 -2.37
N SER A 270 -0.82 -10.58 -2.07
CA SER A 270 0.37 -10.27 -2.86
C SER A 270 1.43 -11.36 -2.71
N PRO A 271 2.36 -11.51 -3.66
CA PRO A 271 3.48 -12.45 -3.52
C PRO A 271 4.33 -12.17 -2.28
N ASN A 272 4.52 -10.89 -1.91
CA ASN A 272 5.25 -10.50 -0.71
C ASN A 272 4.58 -11.04 0.56
N ASP A 273 3.27 -10.86 0.66
CA ASP A 273 2.49 -11.35 1.79
C ASP A 273 2.46 -12.88 1.84
N TYR A 274 2.36 -13.54 0.69
CA TYR A 274 2.39 -14.99 0.62
C TYR A 274 3.75 -15.55 1.04
N ILE A 275 4.88 -14.95 0.63
CA ILE A 275 6.24 -15.34 1.05
C ILE A 275 6.40 -15.24 2.56
N SER A 276 5.70 -14.33 3.23
CA SER A 276 5.72 -14.27 4.71
C SER A 276 5.12 -15.51 5.37
N THR A 277 4.28 -16.25 4.67
CA THR A 277 3.66 -17.52 5.13
C THR A 277 4.36 -18.76 4.60
N ASP A 278 4.97 -18.69 3.41
CA ASP A 278 5.78 -19.72 2.77
C ASP A 278 7.08 -19.13 2.24
N GLY A 279 8.10 -19.09 3.08
CA GLY A 279 9.41 -18.50 2.73
C GLY A 279 10.15 -19.17 1.57
N SER A 280 9.68 -20.32 1.09
CA SER A 280 10.23 -21.00 -0.09
C SER A 280 9.54 -20.60 -1.39
N ALA A 281 8.38 -19.96 -1.30
CA ALA A 281 7.60 -19.55 -2.45
C ALA A 281 8.40 -18.58 -3.35
N PHE A 282 8.39 -18.85 -4.65
CA PHE A 282 9.06 -18.04 -5.68
C PHE A 282 10.59 -17.92 -5.54
N SER A 283 11.26 -18.73 -4.71
CA SER A 283 12.67 -18.52 -4.33
C SER A 283 13.64 -18.42 -5.50
N ASP A 284 13.37 -19.08 -6.62
CA ASP A 284 14.18 -19.08 -7.84
C ASP A 284 13.51 -18.39 -9.06
N TYR A 285 12.30 -17.85 -8.87
CA TYR A 285 11.49 -17.26 -9.94
C TYR A 285 12.22 -16.18 -10.74
N TRP A 286 13.01 -15.34 -10.08
CA TRP A 286 13.71 -14.22 -10.68
C TRP A 286 15.16 -14.52 -11.08
N THR A 287 15.71 -15.68 -10.70
CA THR A 287 17.17 -15.97 -10.77
C THR A 287 17.76 -15.72 -12.17
N SER A 288 17.14 -16.26 -13.21
CA SER A 288 17.64 -16.08 -14.58
C SER A 288 17.54 -14.62 -15.05
N TYR A 289 16.49 -13.90 -14.69
CA TYR A 289 16.29 -12.50 -15.06
C TYR A 289 17.30 -11.60 -14.36
N ILE A 290 17.51 -11.79 -13.07
CA ILE A 290 18.51 -11.07 -12.27
C ILE A 290 19.90 -11.22 -12.90
N SER A 291 20.31 -12.46 -13.20
CA SER A 291 21.60 -12.74 -13.83
C SER A 291 21.74 -12.02 -15.18
N GLN A 292 20.68 -11.97 -16.01
CA GLN A 292 20.69 -11.26 -17.27
C GLN A 292 20.78 -9.74 -17.07
N VAL A 293 20.04 -9.18 -16.13
CA VAL A 293 20.10 -7.74 -15.78
C VAL A 293 21.51 -7.35 -15.38
N TYR A 294 22.11 -8.07 -14.42
CA TYR A 294 23.46 -7.75 -13.94
C TYR A 294 24.55 -7.95 -15.01
N SER A 295 24.38 -8.93 -15.88
CA SER A 295 25.26 -9.13 -17.04
C SER A 295 25.10 -8.02 -18.09
N THR A 296 23.89 -7.59 -18.37
CA THR A 296 23.61 -6.53 -19.34
C THR A 296 24.25 -5.21 -18.92
N TYR A 297 24.06 -4.85 -17.64
CA TYR A 297 24.58 -3.60 -17.10
C TYR A 297 26.06 -3.66 -16.65
N ALA A 298 26.75 -4.72 -17.02
CA ALA A 298 28.21 -4.80 -16.90
C ALA A 298 28.95 -3.97 -17.95
N SER A 299 28.38 -3.87 -19.15
CA SER A 299 28.99 -3.19 -20.30
C SER A 299 28.22 -1.99 -20.82
N SER A 300 26.93 -1.89 -20.45
CA SER A 300 26.06 -0.78 -20.82
C SER A 300 25.50 -0.17 -19.53
N PRO A 301 25.58 1.14 -19.31
CA PRO A 301 25.07 1.72 -18.07
C PRO A 301 23.54 1.66 -17.99
N LEU A 302 23.02 1.44 -16.79
CA LEU A 302 21.64 1.71 -16.42
C LEU A 302 21.57 3.16 -15.95
N THR A 303 20.64 3.93 -16.47
CA THR A 303 20.35 5.28 -16.02
C THR A 303 19.09 5.26 -15.14
N ILE A 304 19.21 5.79 -13.93
CA ILE A 304 18.06 6.05 -13.06
C ILE A 304 17.73 7.53 -13.16
N ASN A 305 16.61 7.86 -13.80
CA ASN A 305 16.05 9.19 -13.77
C ASN A 305 15.38 9.40 -12.42
N THR A 306 15.99 10.19 -11.55
CA THR A 306 15.43 10.42 -10.20
C THR A 306 14.20 11.31 -10.21
N GLN A 307 13.89 11.93 -11.36
CA GLN A 307 12.77 12.89 -11.53
C GLN A 307 12.85 14.05 -10.52
N ASN A 308 14.02 14.25 -9.94
CA ASN A 308 14.33 15.24 -8.92
C ASN A 308 15.83 15.60 -8.98
N THR A 309 16.34 16.30 -7.97
CA THR A 309 17.79 16.45 -7.76
C THR A 309 18.32 15.14 -7.16
N PRO A 310 19.37 14.52 -7.69
CA PRO A 310 20.40 15.09 -8.59
C PRO A 310 20.13 14.98 -10.10
N GLY A 311 18.99 14.48 -10.57
CA GLY A 311 18.72 14.21 -11.98
C GLY A 311 19.03 12.76 -12.35
N ASP A 312 19.61 12.54 -13.51
CA ASP A 312 19.97 11.19 -13.96
C ASP A 312 21.21 10.67 -13.21
N VAL A 313 21.10 9.44 -12.72
CA VAL A 313 22.16 8.72 -12.01
C VAL A 313 22.58 7.51 -12.82
N THR A 314 23.89 7.39 -13.09
CA THR A 314 24.45 6.28 -13.84
C THR A 314 24.77 5.12 -12.90
N CYS A 315 24.33 3.91 -13.27
CA CYS A 315 24.61 2.68 -12.53
C CYS A 315 25.27 1.62 -13.43
N THR A 316 26.21 0.85 -12.89
CA THR A 316 26.88 -0.26 -13.59
C THR A 316 27.26 -1.38 -12.62
N THR A 317 27.28 -2.62 -13.11
CA THR A 317 27.80 -3.75 -12.32
C THR A 317 29.30 -3.96 -12.50
N GLY A 318 29.91 -3.39 -13.56
CA GLY A 318 31.32 -3.62 -13.87
C GLY A 318 31.71 -5.09 -14.02
N GLY A 319 30.70 -5.98 -14.27
CA GLY A 319 30.89 -7.43 -14.38
C GLY A 319 30.88 -8.17 -13.03
N SER A 320 30.46 -7.51 -11.96
CA SER A 320 30.26 -8.12 -10.65
C SER A 320 28.77 -8.39 -10.37
N ALA A 321 28.46 -9.14 -9.30
CA ALA A 321 27.11 -9.34 -8.80
C ALA A 321 26.62 -8.16 -7.93
N ILE A 322 27.16 -6.96 -8.14
CA ILE A 322 26.88 -5.75 -7.38
C ILE A 322 26.68 -4.59 -8.34
N LEU A 323 25.52 -3.94 -8.30
CA LEU A 323 25.28 -2.71 -9.03
C LEU A 323 25.72 -1.52 -8.15
N THR A 324 26.55 -0.65 -8.75
CA THR A 324 27.02 0.60 -8.13
C THR A 324 26.51 1.79 -8.91
N CYS A 325 26.07 2.82 -8.22
CA CYS A 325 25.48 4.01 -8.81
C CYS A 325 26.23 5.27 -8.39
N GLU A 326 26.34 6.24 -9.30
CA GLU A 326 27.00 7.52 -9.04
C GLU A 326 26.31 8.27 -7.91
N GLY A 327 27.08 8.74 -6.93
CA GLY A 327 26.56 9.50 -5.79
C GLY A 327 25.84 8.67 -4.72
N SER A 328 25.70 7.36 -4.90
CA SER A 328 25.14 6.44 -3.92
C SER A 328 26.15 6.12 -2.82
N ASP A 329 25.68 6.06 -1.57
CA ASP A 329 26.46 5.61 -0.42
C ASP A 329 26.38 4.09 -0.20
N VAL A 330 25.45 3.42 -0.91
CA VAL A 330 25.24 1.97 -0.82
C VAL A 330 25.47 1.29 -2.16
N THR A 331 25.49 -0.01 -2.15
CA THR A 331 25.57 -0.85 -3.35
C THR A 331 24.40 -1.82 -3.38
N PHE A 332 23.96 -2.20 -4.57
CA PHE A 332 22.80 -3.05 -4.79
C PHE A 332 23.28 -4.43 -5.24
N ALA A 333 23.35 -5.38 -4.31
CA ALA A 333 23.59 -6.79 -4.62
C ALA A 333 22.41 -7.38 -5.40
N GLU A 334 22.61 -8.56 -5.97
CA GLU A 334 21.53 -9.32 -6.60
C GLU A 334 20.38 -9.54 -5.59
N PRO A 335 19.15 -9.06 -5.89
CA PRO A 335 18.02 -9.21 -4.97
C PRO A 335 17.47 -10.64 -4.94
N THR A 336 16.85 -11.02 -3.86
CA THR A 336 16.00 -12.21 -3.78
C THR A 336 14.59 -11.94 -4.33
N ALA A 337 13.78 -12.98 -4.52
CA ALA A 337 12.39 -12.83 -4.90
C ALA A 337 11.59 -12.01 -3.85
N GLY A 338 11.85 -12.23 -2.56
CA GLY A 338 11.23 -11.46 -1.49
C GLY A 338 11.61 -9.98 -1.54
N ASP A 339 12.87 -9.66 -1.86
CA ASP A 339 13.32 -8.28 -2.01
C ASP A 339 12.60 -7.59 -3.19
N ILE A 340 12.41 -8.29 -4.32
CA ILE A 340 11.74 -7.74 -5.50
C ILE A 340 10.24 -7.53 -5.22
N PHE A 341 9.56 -8.52 -4.67
CA PHE A 341 8.12 -8.38 -4.42
C PHE A 341 7.78 -7.41 -3.29
N GLY A 342 8.66 -7.32 -2.27
CA GLY A 342 8.45 -6.45 -1.09
C GLY A 342 8.99 -5.04 -1.23
N CYS A 343 10.03 -4.82 -2.03
CA CYS A 343 10.71 -3.53 -2.22
C CYS A 343 11.28 -2.87 -0.95
N ASN A 344 11.44 -3.60 0.14
CA ASN A 344 11.77 -3.05 1.45
C ASN A 344 12.85 -3.82 2.22
N SER A 345 13.48 -4.81 1.57
CA SER A 345 14.50 -5.67 2.17
C SER A 345 15.70 -5.85 1.24
N GLY A 346 16.76 -6.45 1.75
CA GLY A 346 17.98 -6.69 1.00
C GLY A 346 18.52 -5.41 0.35
N PRO A 347 18.86 -5.44 -0.96
CA PRO A 347 19.36 -4.25 -1.66
C PRO A 347 18.30 -3.14 -1.82
N PHE A 348 17.01 -3.44 -1.58
CA PHE A 348 15.92 -2.46 -1.62
C PHE A 348 15.52 -1.92 -0.25
N ALA A 349 16.26 -2.27 0.80
CA ALA A 349 16.11 -1.59 2.09
C ALA A 349 16.47 -0.11 1.93
N VAL A 350 15.56 0.79 2.27
CA VAL A 350 15.77 2.23 2.13
C VAL A 350 16.74 2.70 3.22
N THR A 351 18.01 2.77 2.86
CA THR A 351 19.12 3.26 3.70
C THR A 351 20.02 4.15 2.85
N GLY A 352 20.89 4.91 3.46
CA GLY A 352 21.83 5.75 2.73
C GLY A 352 21.34 7.18 2.53
N ASN A 353 21.83 7.82 1.49
CA ASN A 353 21.58 9.24 1.21
C ASN A 353 20.34 9.46 0.33
N ALA A 354 20.08 10.72 -0.06
CA ALA A 354 18.95 11.08 -0.91
C ALA A 354 19.00 10.44 -2.32
N VAL A 355 20.20 10.11 -2.83
CA VAL A 355 20.36 9.40 -4.11
C VAL A 355 19.86 7.96 -3.96
N ASP A 356 20.23 7.27 -2.88
CA ASP A 356 19.82 5.90 -2.58
C ASP A 356 18.30 5.79 -2.47
N THR A 357 17.68 6.75 -1.77
CA THR A 357 16.22 6.81 -1.61
C THR A 357 15.49 7.06 -2.93
N ALA A 358 16.13 7.65 -3.94
CA ALA A 358 15.56 7.82 -5.27
C ALA A 358 15.80 6.59 -6.17
N ILE A 359 16.92 5.86 -5.99
CA ILE A 359 17.24 4.68 -6.80
C ILE A 359 16.33 3.50 -6.46
N VAL A 360 16.17 3.20 -5.16
CA VAL A 360 15.44 2.01 -4.69
C VAL A 360 14.03 1.90 -5.29
N PRO A 361 13.16 2.93 -5.26
CA PRO A 361 11.83 2.85 -5.84
C PRO A 361 11.84 2.50 -7.32
N ARG A 362 12.72 3.14 -8.09
CA ARG A 362 12.80 2.99 -9.54
C ARG A 362 13.34 1.64 -9.95
N LEU A 363 14.36 1.17 -9.25
CA LEU A 363 14.97 -0.13 -9.51
C LEU A 363 14.00 -1.27 -9.15
N CYS A 364 13.31 -1.18 -8.00
CA CYS A 364 12.34 -2.19 -7.61
C CYS A 364 11.12 -2.21 -8.53
N ALA A 365 10.57 -1.05 -8.91
CA ALA A 365 9.48 -0.96 -9.88
C ALA A 365 9.86 -1.60 -11.22
N ALA A 366 11.08 -1.33 -11.70
CA ALA A 366 11.59 -1.89 -12.96
C ALA A 366 11.70 -3.42 -12.92
N PHE A 367 12.10 -4.00 -11.78
CA PHE A 367 12.08 -5.45 -11.59
C PHE A 367 10.65 -5.99 -11.61
N ASN A 368 9.74 -5.48 -10.78
CA ASN A 368 8.35 -5.96 -10.72
C ASN A 368 7.66 -5.91 -12.09
N ARG A 369 7.90 -4.86 -12.85
CA ARG A 369 7.32 -4.63 -14.18
C ARG A 369 8.02 -5.40 -15.30
N GLY A 370 9.20 -5.96 -15.06
CA GLY A 370 9.99 -6.69 -16.06
C GLY A 370 10.57 -5.77 -17.15
N THR A 371 10.83 -4.49 -16.87
CA THR A 371 11.21 -3.49 -17.88
C THR A 371 12.71 -3.39 -18.15
N LEU A 372 13.57 -3.86 -17.24
CA LEU A 372 15.03 -3.64 -17.30
C LEU A 372 15.70 -4.20 -18.56
N LEU A 373 15.16 -5.23 -19.19
CA LEU A 373 15.72 -5.85 -20.39
C LEU A 373 14.94 -5.49 -21.67
N LEU A 374 13.93 -4.65 -21.59
CA LEU A 374 13.20 -4.15 -22.76
C LEU A 374 14.03 -3.11 -23.52
N SER A 375 13.72 -2.90 -24.79
CA SER A 375 14.27 -1.79 -25.56
C SER A 375 13.87 -0.46 -24.91
N GLY A 376 14.83 0.38 -24.54
CA GLY A 376 14.61 1.59 -23.74
C GLY A 376 14.63 1.38 -22.23
N GLY A 377 14.64 0.13 -21.75
CA GLY A 377 14.66 -0.21 -20.32
C GLY A 377 15.96 0.13 -19.59
N ASN A 378 16.98 0.59 -20.32
CA ASN A 378 18.21 1.10 -19.75
C ASN A 378 18.07 2.50 -19.10
N VAL A 379 16.90 3.11 -19.16
CA VAL A 379 16.53 4.32 -18.41
C VAL A 379 15.29 4.01 -17.58
N GLN A 380 15.31 4.28 -16.28
CA GLN A 380 14.19 3.98 -15.37
C GLN A 380 13.83 5.20 -14.51
N PRO A 381 12.51 5.60 -14.48
CA PRO A 381 11.44 5.16 -15.39
C PRO A 381 11.53 5.89 -16.74
N SER A 382 11.21 5.21 -17.84
CA SER A 382 11.09 5.85 -19.17
C SER A 382 10.01 5.22 -20.03
N LEU A 383 9.74 3.93 -19.82
CA LEU A 383 8.74 3.20 -20.59
C LEU A 383 7.34 3.46 -20.02
N SER A 384 6.36 3.63 -20.90
CA SER A 384 4.95 3.80 -20.51
C SER A 384 4.34 2.52 -19.95
N ALA A 385 3.19 2.65 -19.30
CA ALA A 385 2.44 1.56 -18.70
C ALA A 385 2.11 0.41 -19.70
N ASP A 386 1.95 0.72 -20.99
CA ASP A 386 1.76 -0.28 -22.05
C ASP A 386 2.92 -1.28 -22.18
N SER A 387 4.09 -0.91 -21.71
CA SER A 387 5.29 -1.76 -21.74
C SER A 387 5.43 -2.65 -20.50
N TYR A 388 4.64 -2.40 -19.45
CA TYR A 388 4.75 -3.13 -18.19
C TYR A 388 4.21 -4.55 -18.33
N TYR A 389 4.85 -5.50 -17.67
CA TYR A 389 4.44 -6.90 -17.59
C TYR A 389 4.31 -7.61 -18.95
N THR A 390 4.98 -7.11 -19.99
CA THR A 390 4.92 -7.68 -21.37
C THR A 390 5.82 -8.90 -21.54
N THR A 391 6.80 -9.08 -20.66
CA THR A 391 7.76 -10.20 -20.68
C THR A 391 7.73 -10.95 -19.35
N SER A 392 8.20 -12.21 -19.37
CA SER A 392 8.41 -13.02 -18.17
C SER A 392 9.92 -13.07 -17.86
N PRO A 393 10.29 -13.05 -16.57
CA PRO A 393 9.46 -12.93 -15.40
C PRO A 393 8.96 -11.49 -15.18
N CYS A 394 7.80 -11.37 -14.55
CA CYS A 394 7.24 -10.13 -14.05
C CYS A 394 6.35 -10.44 -12.84
N ASN A 395 5.90 -9.44 -12.10
CA ASN A 395 4.93 -9.63 -11.03
C ASN A 395 3.53 -9.89 -11.63
N TYR A 396 3.15 -11.18 -11.78
CA TYR A 396 1.86 -11.54 -12.35
C TYR A 396 0.66 -11.15 -11.49
N TYR A 397 0.83 -11.03 -10.17
CA TYR A 397 -0.20 -10.47 -9.31
C TYR A 397 -0.50 -9.03 -9.74
N SER A 398 0.50 -8.16 -9.77
CA SER A 398 0.34 -6.77 -10.20
C SER A 398 -0.18 -6.65 -11.63
N LYS A 399 0.34 -7.50 -12.56
CA LYS A 399 -0.19 -7.58 -13.94
C LYS A 399 -1.69 -7.79 -13.97
N PHE A 400 -2.20 -8.73 -13.18
CA PHE A 400 -3.62 -9.07 -13.21
C PHE A 400 -4.46 -8.09 -12.41
N VAL A 401 -3.89 -7.38 -11.43
CA VAL A 401 -4.53 -6.22 -10.81
C VAL A 401 -4.80 -5.16 -11.86
N HIS A 402 -3.76 -4.67 -12.54
CA HIS A 402 -3.87 -3.64 -13.58
C HIS A 402 -4.81 -4.03 -14.73
N GLN A 403 -4.89 -5.31 -15.08
CA GLN A 403 -5.84 -5.79 -16.08
C GLN A 403 -7.31 -5.83 -15.63
N ASN A 404 -7.59 -5.63 -14.35
CA ASN A 404 -8.93 -5.60 -13.79
C ASN A 404 -9.35 -4.21 -13.29
N GLU A 405 -8.50 -3.21 -13.47
CA GLU A 405 -8.81 -1.82 -13.14
C GLU A 405 -9.83 -1.24 -14.11
N VAL A 406 -10.76 -0.44 -13.57
CA VAL A 406 -11.83 0.17 -14.35
C VAL A 406 -11.31 1.35 -15.17
N ASP A 407 -10.39 2.11 -14.60
CA ASP A 407 -9.80 3.33 -15.18
C ASP A 407 -8.28 3.25 -15.38
N GLY A 408 -7.70 2.05 -15.31
CA GLY A 408 -6.28 1.81 -15.50
C GLY A 408 -5.41 2.35 -14.35
N LYS A 409 -5.96 2.38 -13.14
CA LYS A 409 -5.31 2.93 -11.96
C LYS A 409 -5.43 1.99 -10.77
N GLY A 410 -4.31 1.58 -10.20
CA GLY A 410 -4.23 0.79 -8.98
C GLY A 410 -2.84 0.71 -8.40
N TYR A 411 -2.72 0.56 -7.09
CA TYR A 411 -1.46 0.51 -6.36
C TYR A 411 -1.17 -0.94 -5.96
N ALA A 412 -0.53 -1.71 -6.86
CA ALA A 412 -0.44 -3.16 -6.77
C ALA A 412 0.86 -3.71 -6.17
N PHE A 413 1.87 -2.87 -5.95
CA PHE A 413 3.10 -3.19 -5.22
C PHE A 413 3.72 -1.90 -4.68
N SER A 414 4.62 -2.00 -3.71
CA SER A 414 5.35 -0.83 -3.22
C SER A 414 6.08 -0.12 -4.38
N TYR A 415 5.94 1.19 -4.49
CA TYR A 415 6.49 2.01 -5.58
C TYR A 415 5.81 1.86 -6.96
N ASP A 416 4.55 1.45 -7.00
CA ASP A 416 3.76 1.48 -8.23
C ASP A 416 3.45 2.91 -8.72
N ASP A 417 3.68 3.89 -7.87
CA ASP A 417 3.65 5.32 -8.15
C ASP A 417 4.87 5.82 -8.96
N VAL A 418 5.91 5.00 -9.14
CA VAL A 418 7.04 5.34 -9.99
C VAL A 418 6.64 5.18 -11.47
N ASN A 419 6.28 6.28 -12.10
CA ASN A 419 5.87 6.34 -13.51
C ASN A 419 6.70 7.40 -14.25
N PRO A 420 6.77 7.37 -15.60
CA PRO A 420 7.27 8.49 -16.39
C PRO A 420 6.51 9.78 -16.09
N ASP A 421 7.15 10.92 -16.32
CA ASP A 421 6.55 12.22 -16.07
C ASP A 421 5.20 12.38 -16.81
N GLY A 422 4.16 12.71 -16.06
CA GLY A 422 2.82 12.92 -16.57
C GLY A 422 1.93 11.67 -16.66
N GLU A 423 2.44 10.50 -16.29
CA GLU A 423 1.66 9.27 -16.15
C GLU A 423 1.29 9.02 -14.68
N ASN A 424 0.15 8.37 -14.44
CA ASN A 424 -0.30 7.90 -13.13
C ASN A 424 -1.05 6.58 -13.30
N ALA A 425 -0.35 5.47 -13.21
CA ALA A 425 -0.92 4.14 -13.23
C ALA A 425 -1.25 3.61 -11.81
N SER A 426 -0.77 4.28 -10.76
CA SER A 426 -0.95 3.85 -9.36
C SER A 426 -2.32 4.22 -8.76
N GLY A 427 -3.03 5.15 -9.37
CA GLY A 427 -4.28 5.66 -8.80
C GLY A 427 -4.09 6.49 -7.52
N GLU A 428 -2.89 6.99 -7.26
CA GLU A 428 -2.69 7.97 -6.21
C GLU A 428 -3.41 9.27 -6.53
N LEU A 429 -4.20 9.76 -5.59
CA LEU A 429 -4.90 11.04 -5.69
C LEU A 429 -4.33 12.02 -4.67
N THR A 430 -4.09 13.26 -5.11
CA THR A 430 -3.48 14.27 -4.25
C THR A 430 -4.21 15.61 -4.36
N SER A 431 -4.38 16.29 -3.23
CA SER A 431 -4.94 17.64 -3.20
C SER A 431 -4.43 18.42 -2.00
N THR A 432 -4.00 19.67 -2.23
CA THR A 432 -3.62 20.59 -1.15
C THR A 432 -4.83 21.26 -0.49
N ASP A 433 -6.00 21.15 -1.10
CA ASP A 433 -7.24 21.80 -0.68
C ASP A 433 -8.47 20.88 -0.84
N ALA A 434 -8.29 19.60 -0.53
CA ALA A 434 -9.36 18.61 -0.61
C ALA A 434 -10.59 19.03 0.19
N SER A 435 -11.75 19.09 -0.47
CA SER A 435 -13.04 19.44 0.13
C SER A 435 -13.91 18.20 0.41
N LEU A 436 -13.65 17.08 -0.28
CA LEU A 436 -14.37 15.82 -0.09
C LEU A 436 -13.50 14.64 -0.55
N LEU A 437 -13.47 13.58 0.27
CA LEU A 437 -13.04 12.24 -0.12
C LEU A 437 -14.28 11.35 -0.23
N SER A 438 -14.59 10.86 -1.43
CA SER A 438 -15.67 9.92 -1.66
C SER A 438 -15.11 8.51 -1.86
N ILE A 439 -15.67 7.52 -1.15
CA ILE A 439 -15.27 6.11 -1.20
C ILE A 439 -16.47 5.30 -1.66
N THR A 440 -16.27 4.41 -2.61
CA THR A 440 -17.30 3.48 -3.09
C THR A 440 -16.95 2.06 -2.66
N VAL A 441 -17.91 1.36 -2.04
CA VAL A 441 -17.77 -0.04 -1.63
C VAL A 441 -18.52 -0.93 -2.62
N GLY A 442 -17.87 -1.99 -3.11
CA GLY A 442 -18.47 -2.94 -4.06
C GLY A 442 -18.18 -2.64 -5.54
N GLY A 443 -17.30 -1.68 -5.79
CA GLY A 443 -16.93 -1.22 -7.14
C GLY A 443 -17.87 -0.15 -7.72
N PRO A 444 -17.56 0.36 -8.92
CA PRO A 444 -18.35 1.40 -9.55
C PRO A 444 -19.77 0.92 -9.85
N SER A 445 -20.72 1.85 -9.84
CA SER A 445 -22.09 1.57 -10.30
C SER A 445 -22.05 1.20 -11.78
N THR A 446 -22.56 0.04 -12.13
CA THR A 446 -22.73 -0.41 -13.52
C THR A 446 -23.86 0.37 -14.19
#